data_dae146dbe433cd4efae5cf6705ff7987
#
_entry.id   dae146dbe433cd4efae5cf6705ff7987
#
_cell.length_a   1.000
_cell.length_b   1.000
_cell.length_c   1.000
_cell.angle_alpha   90.00
_cell.angle_beta   90.00
_cell.angle_gamma   90.00
#
_symmetry.space_group_name_H-M   'P 1'
#
loop_
_entity.id
_entity.type
_entity.pdbx_description
1 polymer ?
#
loop_
_entity_poly.entity_id
_entity_poly.type
_entity_poly.pdbx_seq_one_letter_code
_entity_poly.pdbx_strand_id
1 'polypeptide(L)'
;MFNKEKQSENNIFSLDNTKLNENCQKIVQDAVSELNIVGFMTGYYDENLTITQVSSHMLRNLGYTFEKFQKKTSGSLRNLLYGENQTFLEYDRFQRLQGCGEGQMLMSDGTPVFVRMCKKDAIADDGKQVWVLSVQIDWMQQNLKLINNVIHSGMWHFDCDKSGNIKEVCWSHEFRTMLGYHDILDFPNKLESWSDLLHPEDKKATLTLLEQAIQDKTDS
;
A
#
# COMPACT_ATOMS: atom_id res chain seq x y z
N MET A 1 35.63 12.04 -23.29
CA MET A 1 35.26 12.67 -22.01
C MET A 1 33.96 12.04 -21.52
N PHE A 2 34.05 10.98 -20.74
CA PHE A 2 32.88 10.30 -20.20
C PHE A 2 32.46 11.00 -18.92
N ASN A 3 31.22 11.51 -18.90
CA ASN A 3 30.57 12.07 -17.74
C ASN A 3 30.46 10.99 -16.65
N LYS A 4 31.06 11.25 -15.50
CA LYS A 4 30.81 10.52 -14.28
C LYS A 4 29.34 10.70 -13.92
N GLU A 5 28.54 9.65 -14.07
CA GLU A 5 27.25 9.55 -13.41
C GLU A 5 27.47 9.74 -11.92
N LYS A 6 26.87 10.80 -11.37
CA LYS A 6 26.74 11.01 -9.95
C LYS A 6 25.93 9.84 -9.41
N GLN A 7 26.58 8.89 -8.77
CA GLN A 7 25.91 7.98 -7.83
C GLN A 7 25.15 8.86 -6.83
N SER A 8 23.83 8.77 -6.86
CA SER A 8 22.99 9.47 -5.89
C SER A 8 23.25 8.88 -4.52
N GLU A 9 24.02 9.58 -3.71
CA GLU A 9 24.27 9.20 -2.33
C GLU A 9 22.92 9.08 -1.61
N ASN A 10 22.63 7.91 -1.05
CA ASN A 10 21.49 7.67 -0.18
C ASN A 10 21.78 8.28 1.20
N ASN A 11 21.49 9.57 1.33
CA ASN A 11 21.63 10.26 2.60
C ASN A 11 20.45 9.92 3.51
N ILE A 12 20.76 9.71 4.78
CA ILE A 12 19.78 9.49 5.85
C ILE A 12 19.67 10.79 6.64
N PHE A 13 18.44 11.27 6.81
CA PHE A 13 18.13 12.44 7.63
C PHE A 13 17.61 11.99 8.98
N SER A 14 18.20 12.50 10.05
CA SER A 14 17.74 12.28 11.41
C SER A 14 16.77 13.39 11.83
N LEU A 15 15.62 13.02 12.37
CA LEU A 15 14.66 13.94 12.94
C LEU A 15 14.95 14.20 14.44
N ASP A 16 15.70 13.30 15.04
CA ASP A 16 16.30 13.46 16.36
C ASP A 16 17.79 13.13 16.29
N ASN A 17 18.53 13.34 17.39
CA ASN A 17 19.96 13.07 17.48
C ASN A 17 20.28 11.58 17.73
N THR A 18 19.33 10.69 17.56
CA THR A 18 19.50 9.25 17.81
C THR A 18 20.32 8.63 16.69
N LYS A 19 21.47 8.06 17.01
CA LYS A 19 22.24 7.23 16.09
C LYS A 19 21.69 5.80 16.12
N LEU A 20 21.42 5.24 14.96
CA LEU A 20 21.13 3.80 14.84
C LEU A 20 22.42 3.03 15.13
N ASN A 21 22.30 1.98 15.93
CA ASN A 21 23.43 1.06 16.15
C ASN A 21 23.76 0.28 14.85
N GLU A 22 24.91 -0.39 14.83
CA GLU A 22 25.38 -1.15 13.67
C GLU A 22 24.35 -2.21 13.22
N ASN A 23 23.60 -2.79 14.17
CA ASN A 23 22.57 -3.78 13.86
C ASN A 23 21.37 -3.14 13.13
N CYS A 24 20.89 -1.98 13.57
CA CYS A 24 19.86 -1.22 12.89
C CYS A 24 20.31 -0.77 11.50
N GLN A 25 21.56 -0.29 11.37
CA GLN A 25 22.15 0.08 10.09
C GLN A 25 22.21 -1.11 9.14
N LYS A 26 22.59 -2.30 9.63
CA LYS A 26 22.62 -3.52 8.85
C LYS A 26 21.22 -3.94 8.39
N ILE A 27 20.22 -3.93 9.28
CA ILE A 27 18.83 -4.22 8.92
C ILE A 27 18.32 -3.26 7.84
N VAL A 28 18.65 -1.97 7.96
CA VAL A 28 18.33 -0.95 6.94
C VAL A 28 19.03 -1.25 5.62
N GLN A 29 20.32 -1.57 5.65
CA GLN A 29 21.08 -1.92 4.45
C GLN A 29 20.57 -3.21 3.80
N ASP A 30 20.28 -4.25 4.57
CA ASP A 30 19.72 -5.50 4.07
C ASP A 30 18.35 -5.25 3.43
N ALA A 31 17.49 -4.47 4.10
CA ALA A 31 16.20 -4.08 3.56
C ALA A 31 16.32 -3.27 2.27
N VAL A 32 17.29 -2.39 2.14
CA VAL A 32 17.56 -1.59 0.92
C VAL A 32 18.10 -2.47 -0.22
N SER A 33 18.91 -3.48 0.07
CA SER A 33 19.53 -4.34 -0.95
C SER A 33 18.58 -5.42 -1.49
N GLU A 34 17.70 -5.96 -0.66
CA GLU A 34 16.83 -7.09 -1.01
C GLU A 34 15.63 -6.75 -1.89
N LEU A 35 15.15 -5.49 -1.90
CA LEU A 35 13.80 -5.19 -2.38
C LEU A 35 13.69 -4.13 -3.49
N ASN A 36 14.75 -3.60 -4.10
CA ASN A 36 14.63 -2.41 -4.99
C ASN A 36 13.84 -1.27 -4.31
N ILE A 37 14.16 -0.97 -3.06
CA ILE A 37 13.35 -0.17 -2.16
C ILE A 37 13.39 1.29 -2.55
N VAL A 38 12.22 1.90 -2.60
CA VAL A 38 12.02 3.32 -2.87
C VAL A 38 12.53 4.18 -1.72
N GLY A 39 12.47 3.70 -0.49
CA GLY A 39 12.96 4.40 0.67
C GLY A 39 12.67 3.71 1.99
N PHE A 40 13.21 4.26 3.08
CA PHE A 40 12.93 3.75 4.41
C PHE A 40 12.76 4.89 5.43
N MET A 41 12.13 4.54 6.54
CA MET A 41 11.99 5.34 7.75
C MET A 41 12.21 4.47 8.97
N THR A 42 12.65 5.08 10.07
CA THR A 42 12.72 4.44 11.37
C THR A 42 12.00 5.27 12.42
N GLY A 43 11.58 4.66 13.51
CA GLY A 43 10.94 5.39 14.59
C GLY A 43 10.69 4.57 15.84
N TYR A 44 10.18 5.23 16.87
CA TYR A 44 9.87 4.62 18.15
C TYR A 44 8.45 4.06 18.19
N TYR A 45 8.28 3.00 19.00
CA TYR A 45 6.99 2.49 19.39
C TYR A 45 6.39 3.32 20.53
N ASP A 46 5.90 4.51 20.20
CA ASP A 46 5.14 5.37 21.09
C ASP A 46 3.74 5.66 20.49
N GLU A 47 2.88 6.34 21.21
CA GLU A 47 1.52 6.64 20.78
C GLU A 47 1.47 7.42 19.45
N ASN A 48 2.51 8.19 19.15
CA ASN A 48 2.61 8.99 17.93
C ASN A 48 3.30 8.24 16.78
N LEU A 49 3.92 7.08 17.03
CA LEU A 49 4.83 6.41 16.09
C LEU A 49 5.87 7.40 15.58
N THR A 50 6.59 8.01 16.53
CA THR A 50 7.55 9.08 16.26
C THR A 50 8.62 8.63 15.28
N ILE A 51 8.74 9.35 14.16
CA ILE A 51 9.77 9.11 13.14
C ILE A 51 11.09 9.65 13.65
N THR A 52 12.14 8.84 13.67
CA THR A 52 13.50 9.24 14.06
C THR A 52 14.38 9.52 12.87
N GLN A 53 14.22 8.75 11.79
CA GLN A 53 15.02 8.93 10.58
C GLN A 53 14.20 8.68 9.31
N VAL A 54 14.61 9.32 8.22
CA VAL A 54 14.06 9.14 6.89
C VAL A 54 15.16 9.19 5.83
N SER A 55 15.12 8.31 4.85
CA SER A 55 16.08 8.33 3.75
C SER A 55 15.78 9.43 2.74
N SER A 56 16.84 9.99 2.13
CA SER A 56 16.72 10.96 1.04
C SER A 56 15.91 10.41 -0.16
N HIS A 57 15.98 9.10 -0.37
CA HIS A 57 15.24 8.41 -1.42
C HIS A 57 13.74 8.45 -1.15
N MET A 58 13.31 8.19 0.09
CA MET A 58 11.93 8.33 0.53
C MET A 58 11.40 9.74 0.31
N LEU A 59 12.16 10.75 0.72
CA LEU A 59 11.79 12.15 0.56
C LEU A 59 11.59 12.52 -0.91
N ARG A 60 12.55 12.15 -1.78
CA ARG A 60 12.45 12.44 -3.22
C ARG A 60 11.24 11.80 -3.87
N ASN A 61 10.97 10.53 -3.56
CA ASN A 61 9.89 9.79 -4.20
C ASN A 61 8.51 10.28 -3.77
N LEU A 62 8.37 10.76 -2.55
CA LEU A 62 7.14 11.41 -2.07
C LEU A 62 7.12 12.93 -2.38
N GLY A 63 8.16 13.48 -3.02
CA GLY A 63 8.24 14.88 -3.42
C GLY A 63 8.52 15.86 -2.28
N TYR A 64 9.02 15.40 -1.13
CA TYR A 64 9.31 16.26 0.01
C TYR A 64 10.74 16.78 0.01
N THR A 65 10.93 18.05 0.44
CA THR A 65 12.16 18.46 1.11
C THR A 65 12.09 18.01 2.57
N PHE A 66 13.26 17.93 3.25
CA PHE A 66 13.27 17.51 4.65
C PHE A 66 12.45 18.44 5.55
N GLU A 67 12.54 19.76 5.36
CA GLU A 67 11.78 20.74 6.12
C GLU A 67 10.26 20.61 5.91
N LYS A 68 9.81 20.41 4.65
CA LYS A 68 8.40 20.17 4.35
C LYS A 68 7.91 18.87 4.97
N PHE A 69 8.75 17.83 4.95
CA PHE A 69 8.43 16.56 5.56
C PHE A 69 8.27 16.68 7.08
N GLN A 70 9.21 17.33 7.78
CA GLN A 70 9.12 17.60 9.21
C GLN A 70 7.84 18.38 9.56
N LYS A 71 7.55 19.44 8.80
CA LYS A 71 6.36 20.26 9.02
C LYS A 71 5.07 19.46 8.79
N LYS A 72 5.02 18.65 7.74
CA LYS A 72 3.83 17.84 7.40
C LYS A 72 3.57 16.76 8.42
N THR A 73 4.61 16.03 8.80
CA THR A 73 4.48 14.88 9.71
C THR A 73 4.42 15.32 11.17
N SER A 74 4.99 16.49 11.52
CA SER A 74 5.23 16.89 12.90
C SER A 74 5.95 15.78 13.70
N GLY A 75 6.80 15.00 12.99
CA GLY A 75 7.53 13.86 13.56
C GLY A 75 6.71 12.58 13.71
N SER A 76 5.43 12.54 13.30
CA SER A 76 4.56 11.36 13.44
C SER A 76 4.30 10.66 12.11
N LEU A 77 4.46 9.34 12.08
CA LEU A 77 4.09 8.51 10.92
C LEU A 77 2.58 8.59 10.62
N ARG A 78 1.75 8.79 11.64
CA ARG A 78 0.29 8.89 11.48
C ARG A 78 -0.13 10.01 10.53
N ASN A 79 0.61 11.13 10.51
CA ASN A 79 0.31 12.28 9.66
C ASN A 79 0.71 12.10 8.19
N LEU A 80 1.43 11.04 7.88
CA LEU A 80 1.86 10.69 6.52
C LEU A 80 0.89 9.70 5.84
N LEU A 81 0.18 8.91 6.61
CA LEU A 81 -0.71 7.89 6.09
C LEU A 81 -2.07 8.46 5.72
N TYR A 82 -2.73 7.84 4.74
CA TYR A 82 -3.99 8.31 4.19
C TYR A 82 -5.03 7.18 4.10
N GLY A 83 -6.31 7.54 4.31
CA GLY A 83 -7.46 6.66 4.13
C GLY A 83 -7.74 5.74 5.30
N GLU A 84 -8.47 4.64 5.04
CA GLU A 84 -8.87 3.63 6.03
C GLU A 84 -7.65 2.97 6.69
N ASN A 85 -6.49 3.08 6.07
CA ASN A 85 -5.22 2.61 6.60
C ASN A 85 -4.71 3.42 7.81
N GLN A 86 -5.35 4.53 8.17
CA GLN A 86 -5.11 5.17 9.47
C GLN A 86 -5.50 4.26 10.64
N THR A 87 -6.47 3.37 10.45
CA THR A 87 -6.80 2.31 11.43
C THR A 87 -5.71 1.25 11.53
N PHE A 88 -4.88 1.09 10.51
CA PHE A 88 -3.70 0.23 10.51
C PHE A 88 -2.65 0.69 11.54
N LEU A 89 -2.76 1.90 12.02
CA LEU A 89 -1.88 2.55 12.98
C LEU A 89 -2.45 2.68 14.38
N GLU A 90 -3.50 1.95 14.69
CA GLU A 90 -3.69 1.64 16.10
C GLU A 90 -2.38 1.02 16.58
N TYR A 91 -1.77 1.63 17.58
CA TYR A 91 -0.46 1.27 18.12
C TYR A 91 -0.29 -0.24 18.25
N ASP A 92 -1.30 -0.93 18.77
CA ASP A 92 -1.30 -2.38 18.94
C ASP A 92 -1.26 -3.15 17.61
N ARG A 93 -1.90 -2.66 16.57
CA ARG A 93 -1.89 -3.29 15.24
C ARG A 93 -0.56 -3.09 14.54
N PHE A 94 -0.03 -1.87 14.59
CA PHE A 94 1.29 -1.60 14.02
C PHE A 94 2.39 -2.38 14.74
N GLN A 95 2.32 -2.50 16.05
CA GLN A 95 3.27 -3.29 16.82
C GLN A 95 3.22 -4.78 16.45
N ARG A 96 2.02 -5.34 16.23
CA ARG A 96 1.84 -6.75 15.85
C ARG A 96 2.07 -7.03 14.37
N LEU A 97 2.12 -5.98 13.52
CA LEU A 97 2.40 -6.16 12.11
C LEU A 97 3.79 -6.74 11.94
N GLN A 98 3.87 -7.95 11.42
CA GLN A 98 5.12 -8.57 11.00
C GLN A 98 5.08 -8.78 9.49
N GLY A 99 6.15 -8.38 8.80
CA GLY A 99 6.26 -8.52 7.36
C GLY A 99 5.72 -7.33 6.57
N CYS A 100 5.09 -7.58 5.43
CA CYS A 100 4.67 -6.56 4.49
C CYS A 100 3.16 -6.36 4.49
N GLY A 101 2.75 -5.12 4.23
CA GLY A 101 1.36 -4.71 4.03
C GLY A 101 1.26 -3.63 2.97
N GLU A 102 0.06 -3.33 2.53
CA GLU A 102 -0.25 -2.30 1.56
C GLU A 102 -1.01 -1.15 2.22
N GLY A 103 -0.85 0.04 1.70
CA GLY A 103 -1.51 1.23 2.21
C GLY A 103 -1.37 2.43 1.29
N GLN A 104 -1.75 3.59 1.78
CA GLN A 104 -1.57 4.85 1.07
C GLN A 104 -0.82 5.85 1.93
N MET A 105 0.08 6.60 1.29
CA MET A 105 0.81 7.72 1.90
C MET A 105 0.55 9.01 1.13
N LEU A 106 0.67 10.13 1.83
CA LEU A 106 0.51 11.45 1.22
C LEU A 106 1.84 11.91 0.60
N MET A 107 1.79 12.31 -0.65
CA MET A 107 2.86 13.08 -1.29
C MET A 107 2.90 14.53 -0.78
N SER A 108 3.96 15.25 -1.13
CA SER A 108 4.16 16.65 -0.69
C SER A 108 3.09 17.62 -1.19
N ASP A 109 2.43 17.31 -2.30
CA ASP A 109 1.31 18.06 -2.87
C ASP A 109 -0.06 17.68 -2.28
N GLY A 110 -0.07 16.71 -1.34
CA GLY A 110 -1.30 16.19 -0.73
C GLY A 110 -1.94 15.03 -1.49
N THR A 111 -1.38 14.62 -2.63
CA THR A 111 -1.89 13.47 -3.39
C THR A 111 -1.60 12.16 -2.66
N PRO A 112 -2.59 11.28 -2.46
CA PRO A 112 -2.35 9.95 -1.91
C PRO A 112 -1.77 9.02 -2.98
N VAL A 113 -0.73 8.25 -2.60
CA VAL A 113 -0.13 7.21 -3.45
C VAL A 113 -0.18 5.86 -2.75
N PHE A 114 -0.39 4.80 -3.55
CA PHE A 114 -0.31 3.43 -3.05
C PHE A 114 1.13 3.05 -2.75
N VAL A 115 1.31 2.43 -1.60
CA VAL A 115 2.62 1.97 -1.13
C VAL A 115 2.53 0.56 -0.58
N ARG A 116 3.56 -0.23 -0.87
CA ARG A 116 3.83 -1.47 -0.14
C ARG A 116 4.82 -1.13 0.96
N MET A 117 4.50 -1.52 2.18
CA MET A 117 5.29 -1.25 3.38
C MET A 117 5.72 -2.57 4.01
N CYS A 118 7.02 -2.72 4.29
CA CYS A 118 7.53 -3.87 5.05
C CYS A 118 8.16 -3.39 6.35
N LYS A 119 7.67 -3.89 7.48
CA LYS A 119 8.14 -3.54 8.82
C LYS A 119 9.06 -4.60 9.37
N LYS A 120 10.17 -4.18 9.97
CA LYS A 120 11.06 -4.99 10.79
C LYS A 120 11.28 -4.29 12.14
N ASP A 121 11.49 -5.07 13.18
CA ASP A 121 11.82 -4.56 14.50
C ASP A 121 13.31 -4.58 14.72
N ALA A 122 13.82 -3.58 15.44
CA ALA A 122 15.22 -3.43 15.80
C ALA A 122 15.35 -2.83 17.20
N ILE A 123 16.57 -2.76 17.72
CA ILE A 123 16.89 -2.14 19.01
C ILE A 123 17.88 -1.02 18.76
N ALA A 124 17.57 0.18 19.23
CA ALA A 124 18.45 1.34 19.16
C ALA A 124 19.61 1.24 20.19
N ASP A 125 20.61 2.12 20.10
CA ASP A 125 21.78 2.11 20.99
C ASP A 125 21.42 2.37 22.47
N ASP A 126 20.31 3.07 22.71
CA ASP A 126 19.77 3.33 24.04
C ASP A 126 18.94 2.16 24.60
N GLY A 127 18.90 1.03 23.89
CA GLY A 127 18.15 -0.17 24.26
C GLY A 127 16.64 -0.10 23.97
N LYS A 128 16.13 0.99 23.37
CA LYS A 128 14.73 1.11 23.02
C LYS A 128 14.39 0.30 21.77
N GLN A 129 13.20 -0.26 21.76
CA GLN A 129 12.65 -0.90 20.59
C GLN A 129 12.26 0.15 19.54
N VAL A 130 12.70 -0.08 18.30
CA VAL A 130 12.40 0.78 17.15
C VAL A 130 11.83 -0.05 16.02
N TRP A 131 10.98 0.57 15.23
CA TRP A 131 10.52 0.01 13.95
C TRP A 131 11.37 0.55 12.80
N VAL A 132 11.63 -0.31 11.83
CA VAL A 132 12.24 0.02 10.54
C VAL A 132 11.19 -0.28 9.47
N LEU A 133 10.76 0.74 8.75
CA LEU A 133 9.74 0.65 7.71
C LEU A 133 10.38 0.92 6.36
N SER A 134 10.41 -0.09 5.51
CA SER A 134 10.74 0.08 4.11
C SER A 134 9.47 0.31 3.30
N VAL A 135 9.55 1.23 2.34
CA VAL A 135 8.39 1.71 1.57
C VAL A 135 8.69 1.68 0.09
N GLN A 136 7.82 1.08 -0.67
CA GLN A 136 7.84 1.05 -2.13
C GLN A 136 6.54 1.64 -2.67
N ILE A 137 6.62 2.60 -3.60
CA ILE A 137 5.44 3.11 -4.29
C ILE A 137 4.97 2.06 -5.30
N ASP A 138 3.70 1.70 -5.22
CA ASP A 138 3.06 0.83 -6.20
C ASP A 138 2.47 1.65 -7.35
N TRP A 139 3.32 1.99 -8.31
CA TRP A 139 2.91 2.74 -9.50
C TRP A 139 1.88 2.01 -10.35
N MET A 140 1.86 0.67 -10.29
CA MET A 140 0.87 -0.10 -11.07
C MET A 140 -0.52 0.08 -10.50
N GLN A 141 -0.70 -0.08 -9.18
CA GLN A 141 -1.98 0.20 -8.52
C GLN A 141 -2.41 1.66 -8.70
N GLN A 142 -1.46 2.60 -8.58
CA GLN A 142 -1.71 4.02 -8.79
C GLN A 142 -2.23 4.30 -10.22
N ASN A 143 -1.58 3.74 -11.23
CA ASN A 143 -1.99 3.91 -12.63
C ASN A 143 -3.33 3.24 -12.93
N LEU A 144 -3.58 2.04 -12.41
CA LEU A 144 -4.87 1.37 -12.56
C LEU A 144 -6.00 2.20 -11.95
N LYS A 145 -5.79 2.78 -10.76
CA LYS A 145 -6.77 3.67 -10.14
C LYS A 145 -7.04 4.92 -10.98
N LEU A 146 -5.99 5.55 -11.52
CA LEU A 146 -6.14 6.70 -12.42
C LEU A 146 -6.91 6.34 -13.69
N ILE A 147 -6.58 5.20 -14.32
CA ILE A 147 -7.29 4.71 -15.50
C ILE A 147 -8.77 4.46 -15.18
N ASN A 148 -9.05 3.75 -14.08
CA ASN A 148 -10.42 3.46 -13.66
C ASN A 148 -11.23 4.72 -13.39
N ASN A 149 -10.61 5.74 -12.75
CA ASN A 149 -11.26 7.02 -12.50
C ASN A 149 -11.57 7.79 -13.79
N VAL A 150 -10.68 7.71 -14.81
CA VAL A 150 -10.86 8.40 -16.10
C VAL A 150 -11.93 7.73 -16.95
N ILE A 151 -11.93 6.39 -17.01
CA ILE A 151 -12.89 5.64 -17.85
C ILE A 151 -14.18 5.29 -17.10
N HIS A 152 -14.31 5.70 -15.83
CA HIS A 152 -15.44 5.37 -14.96
C HIS A 152 -15.80 3.88 -14.98
N SER A 153 -14.78 3.01 -15.04
CA SER A 153 -14.99 1.55 -15.08
C SER A 153 -14.77 0.95 -13.70
N GLY A 154 -15.72 0.14 -13.31
CA GLY A 154 -15.55 -0.74 -12.16
C GLY A 154 -14.82 -2.02 -12.56
N MET A 155 -13.94 -2.51 -11.69
CA MET A 155 -13.26 -3.80 -11.89
C MET A 155 -13.89 -4.88 -11.02
N TRP A 156 -13.83 -6.09 -11.52
CA TRP A 156 -14.22 -7.29 -10.80
C TRP A 156 -13.33 -8.48 -11.19
N HIS A 157 -13.20 -9.44 -10.29
CA HIS A 157 -12.56 -10.71 -10.62
C HIS A 157 -13.22 -11.86 -9.85
N PHE A 158 -13.09 -13.05 -10.40
CA PHE A 158 -13.49 -14.29 -9.76
C PHE A 158 -12.30 -15.22 -9.68
N ASP A 159 -12.07 -15.76 -8.48
CA ASP A 159 -11.16 -16.88 -8.29
C ASP A 159 -11.95 -18.17 -8.37
N CYS A 160 -11.52 -19.05 -9.31
CA CYS A 160 -12.16 -20.33 -9.54
C CYS A 160 -11.23 -21.47 -9.15
N ASP A 161 -11.81 -22.59 -8.73
CA ASP A 161 -11.03 -23.82 -8.58
C ASP A 161 -10.77 -24.49 -9.95
N LYS A 162 -10.00 -25.58 -9.91
CA LYS A 162 -9.67 -26.35 -11.12
C LYS A 162 -10.88 -26.97 -11.84
N SER A 163 -12.01 -27.00 -11.18
CA SER A 163 -13.28 -27.51 -11.74
C SER A 163 -14.19 -26.39 -12.23
N GLY A 164 -13.73 -25.12 -12.21
CA GLY A 164 -14.50 -23.97 -12.64
C GLY A 164 -15.50 -23.44 -11.59
N ASN A 165 -15.48 -23.93 -10.34
CA ASN A 165 -16.36 -23.39 -9.32
C ASN A 165 -15.78 -22.08 -8.78
N ILE A 166 -16.60 -21.04 -8.71
CA ILE A 166 -16.23 -19.73 -8.14
C ILE A 166 -16.02 -19.90 -6.63
N LYS A 167 -14.81 -19.63 -6.15
CA LYS A 167 -14.44 -19.63 -4.73
C LYS A 167 -14.52 -18.26 -4.10
N GLU A 168 -14.12 -17.26 -4.85
CA GLU A 168 -14.07 -15.88 -4.38
C GLU A 168 -14.55 -14.94 -5.47
N VAL A 169 -15.28 -13.93 -5.07
CA VAL A 169 -15.73 -12.83 -5.91
C VAL A 169 -15.22 -11.53 -5.30
N CYS A 170 -14.63 -10.68 -6.12
CA CYS A 170 -14.20 -9.36 -5.68
C CYS A 170 -14.78 -8.28 -6.60
N TRP A 171 -15.42 -7.30 -6.01
CA TRP A 171 -15.94 -6.11 -6.65
C TRP A 171 -15.10 -4.91 -6.19
N SER A 172 -14.59 -4.09 -7.12
CA SER A 172 -13.88 -2.87 -6.75
C SER A 172 -14.83 -1.82 -6.14
N HIS A 173 -14.26 -0.86 -5.43
CA HIS A 173 -15.03 0.27 -4.91
C HIS A 173 -15.73 1.04 -6.04
N GLU A 174 -15.02 1.26 -7.16
CA GLU A 174 -15.55 1.94 -8.34
C GLU A 174 -16.73 1.20 -8.96
N PHE A 175 -16.68 -0.16 -9.00
CA PHE A 175 -17.80 -0.98 -9.46
C PHE A 175 -19.03 -0.77 -8.58
N ARG A 176 -18.87 -0.81 -7.26
CA ARG A 176 -19.96 -0.54 -6.31
C ARG A 176 -20.55 0.86 -6.50
N THR A 177 -19.69 1.87 -6.55
CA THR A 177 -20.09 3.28 -6.72
C THR A 177 -20.85 3.51 -8.03
N MET A 178 -20.41 2.87 -9.12
CA MET A 178 -21.09 2.91 -10.42
C MET A 178 -22.50 2.33 -10.37
N LEU A 179 -22.71 1.32 -9.53
CA LEU A 179 -24.02 0.71 -9.29
C LEU A 179 -24.84 1.42 -8.21
N GLY A 180 -24.30 2.48 -7.59
CA GLY A 180 -24.97 3.28 -6.56
C GLY A 180 -24.78 2.77 -5.12
N TYR A 181 -23.83 1.85 -4.88
CA TYR A 181 -23.51 1.32 -3.57
C TYR A 181 -22.26 1.97 -2.99
N HIS A 182 -22.15 2.05 -1.64
CA HIS A 182 -21.07 2.78 -0.98
C HIS A 182 -19.89 1.89 -0.58
N ASP A 183 -20.16 0.68 -0.10
CA ASP A 183 -19.12 -0.18 0.47
C ASP A 183 -19.45 -1.68 0.35
N ILE A 184 -18.62 -2.52 0.98
CA ILE A 184 -18.76 -3.97 1.00
C ILE A 184 -19.95 -4.46 1.85
N LEU A 185 -20.45 -3.65 2.77
CA LEU A 185 -21.63 -4.00 3.57
C LEU A 185 -22.91 -3.84 2.76
N ASP A 186 -22.94 -2.78 1.93
CA ASP A 186 -24.05 -2.52 1.00
C ASP A 186 -24.06 -3.49 -0.18
N PHE A 187 -22.85 -3.83 -0.67
CA PHE A 187 -22.68 -4.70 -1.85
C PHE A 187 -21.56 -5.71 -1.58
N PRO A 188 -21.88 -6.84 -0.92
CA PRO A 188 -20.91 -7.86 -0.54
C PRO A 188 -20.18 -8.50 -1.72
N ASN A 189 -19.00 -9.05 -1.45
CA ASN A 189 -18.22 -9.84 -2.41
C ASN A 189 -18.84 -11.23 -2.63
N LYS A 190 -20.02 -11.24 -3.27
CA LYS A 190 -20.78 -12.44 -3.63
C LYS A 190 -21.30 -12.28 -5.05
N LEU A 191 -21.44 -13.40 -5.76
CA LEU A 191 -21.97 -13.39 -7.12
C LEU A 191 -23.41 -12.87 -7.17
N GLU A 192 -24.19 -13.22 -6.15
CA GLU A 192 -25.59 -12.83 -6.01
C GLU A 192 -25.77 -11.32 -5.94
N SER A 193 -24.81 -10.59 -5.31
CA SER A 193 -24.85 -9.13 -5.23
C SER A 193 -24.98 -8.46 -6.60
N TRP A 194 -24.33 -9.02 -7.60
CA TRP A 194 -24.42 -8.56 -8.99
C TRP A 194 -25.54 -9.25 -9.76
N SER A 195 -25.65 -10.57 -9.65
CA SER A 195 -26.61 -11.32 -10.45
C SER A 195 -28.06 -10.99 -10.15
N ASP A 196 -28.38 -10.54 -8.92
CA ASP A 196 -29.73 -10.13 -8.54
C ASP A 196 -30.11 -8.74 -9.08
N LEU A 197 -29.14 -7.97 -9.56
CA LEU A 197 -29.39 -6.70 -10.26
C LEU A 197 -29.65 -6.86 -11.76
N LEU A 198 -29.41 -8.05 -12.32
CA LEU A 198 -29.66 -8.31 -13.73
C LEU A 198 -31.16 -8.30 -14.03
N HIS A 199 -31.53 -7.73 -15.19
CA HIS A 199 -32.91 -7.79 -15.64
C HIS A 199 -33.38 -9.25 -15.72
N PRO A 200 -34.58 -9.58 -15.27
CA PRO A 200 -35.08 -10.97 -15.24
C PRO A 200 -34.96 -11.72 -16.55
N GLU A 201 -35.19 -11.04 -17.68
CA GLU A 201 -35.10 -11.62 -19.02
C GLU A 201 -33.66 -11.96 -19.43
N ASP A 202 -32.67 -11.17 -18.97
CA ASP A 202 -31.25 -11.33 -19.32
C ASP A 202 -30.51 -12.23 -18.36
N LYS A 203 -30.99 -12.36 -17.12
CA LYS A 203 -30.27 -13.03 -16.01
C LYS A 203 -29.82 -14.44 -16.40
N LYS A 204 -30.72 -15.25 -16.94
CA LYS A 204 -30.41 -16.65 -17.29
C LYS A 204 -29.33 -16.74 -18.37
N ALA A 205 -29.48 -15.95 -19.44
CA ALA A 205 -28.53 -15.96 -20.56
C ALA A 205 -27.14 -15.47 -20.11
N THR A 206 -27.08 -14.40 -19.32
CA THR A 206 -25.85 -13.84 -18.80
C THR A 206 -25.09 -14.81 -17.88
N LEU A 207 -25.79 -15.49 -16.97
CA LEU A 207 -25.16 -16.48 -16.08
C LEU A 207 -24.65 -17.69 -16.87
N THR A 208 -25.37 -18.17 -17.87
CA THR A 208 -24.91 -19.26 -18.72
C THR A 208 -23.64 -18.88 -19.50
N LEU A 209 -23.57 -17.66 -20.03
CA LEU A 209 -22.35 -17.16 -20.70
C LEU A 209 -21.17 -17.02 -19.73
N LEU A 210 -21.42 -16.60 -18.50
CA LEU A 210 -20.39 -16.53 -17.47
C LEU A 210 -19.83 -17.92 -17.14
N GLU A 211 -20.70 -18.91 -16.93
CA GLU A 211 -20.30 -20.30 -16.67
C GLU A 211 -19.48 -20.88 -17.83
N GLN A 212 -19.91 -20.65 -19.08
CA GLN A 212 -19.17 -21.06 -20.27
C GLN A 212 -17.77 -20.40 -20.34
N ALA A 213 -17.70 -19.09 -20.11
CA ALA A 213 -16.41 -18.37 -20.13
C ALA A 213 -15.44 -18.83 -19.04
N ILE A 214 -15.94 -19.29 -17.90
CA ILE A 214 -15.12 -19.87 -16.84
C ILE A 214 -14.61 -21.25 -17.27
N GLN A 215 -15.47 -22.10 -17.83
CA GLN A 215 -15.10 -23.43 -18.29
C GLN A 215 -14.08 -23.40 -19.42
N ASP A 216 -14.26 -22.52 -20.41
CA ASP A 216 -13.32 -22.36 -21.54
C ASP A 216 -11.91 -21.95 -21.11
N LYS A 217 -11.76 -21.29 -19.96
CA LYS A 217 -10.44 -20.92 -19.38
C LYS A 217 -9.81 -21.99 -18.53
N THR A 218 -10.57 -22.93 -18.01
CA THR A 218 -10.04 -24.03 -17.18
C THR A 218 -9.47 -25.17 -18.03
N ASP A 219 -9.80 -25.22 -19.32
CA ASP A 219 -9.33 -26.24 -20.27
C ASP A 219 -8.08 -25.81 -21.08
N SER A 220 -7.44 -24.67 -20.76
CA SER A 220 -6.29 -24.12 -21.49
C SER A 220 -4.97 -24.16 -20.69
#